data_dfb4bb05cc661794f0a7fa8f6de940be
#
_entry.id   dfb4bb05cc661794f0a7fa8f6de940be
#
_cell.length_a   1.000
_cell.length_b   1.000
_cell.length_c   1.000
_cell.angle_alpha   90.00
_cell.angle_beta   90.00
_cell.angle_gamma   90.00
#
_symmetry.space_group_name_H-M   'P 1'
#
loop_
_entity.id
_entity.type
_entity.pdbx_description
1 polymer ?
#
loop_
_entity_poly.entity_id
_entity_poly.type
_entity_poly.pdbx_seq_one_letter_code
_entity_poly.pdbx_strand_id
1 'polypeptide(L)'
;MRLPLYCSTAKGTEPNLVGLQHPALSSLPTQLVCPLRSDISLTPLRKKILIADKEHVLACDLIRPIHRKALRPMGHLDPETSARILATFLLILDQDD
;
A
#
# COMPACT_ATOMS: atom_id res chain seq x y z
N MET A 1 3.54 13.81 -0.02
CA MET A 1 2.68 12.88 0.76
C MET A 1 3.45 11.59 1.06
N ARG A 2 3.28 11.06 2.25
CA ARG A 2 3.90 9.81 2.66
C ARG A 2 2.79 8.81 2.97
N LEU A 3 2.72 7.74 2.16
CA LEU A 3 1.68 6.72 2.35
C LEU A 3 1.93 5.92 3.62
N PRO A 4 0.86 5.64 4.40
CA PRO A 4 1.00 4.89 5.64
C PRO A 4 1.21 3.40 5.40
N LEU A 5 1.94 2.77 6.31
CA LEU A 5 2.16 1.32 6.33
C LEU A 5 1.32 0.72 7.45
N TYR A 6 0.74 -0.45 7.20
CA TYR A 6 -0.08 -1.16 8.16
C TYR A 6 0.28 -2.62 8.23
N CYS A 7 -0.07 -3.24 9.35
CA CYS A 7 -0.05 -4.68 9.52
C CYS A 7 -1.47 -5.15 9.86
N SER A 8 -1.94 -6.16 9.15
CA SER A 8 -3.28 -6.71 9.37
C SER A 8 -3.30 -7.85 10.38
N THR A 9 -2.13 -8.28 10.87
CA THR A 9 -2.05 -9.36 11.87
C THR A 9 -1.70 -8.80 13.24
N ALA A 10 -2.30 -9.35 14.28
CA ALA A 10 -2.12 -8.87 15.64
C ALA A 10 -0.69 -9.04 16.16
N LYS A 11 0.03 -10.04 15.65
CA LYS A 11 1.38 -10.37 16.11
C LYS A 11 2.46 -10.06 15.07
N GLY A 12 2.10 -9.46 13.97
CA GLY A 12 3.08 -9.15 12.91
C GLY A 12 4.04 -8.06 13.34
N THR A 13 5.31 -8.22 13.00
CA THR A 13 6.37 -7.26 13.28
C THR A 13 6.75 -6.45 12.04
N GLU A 14 6.21 -6.79 10.88
CA GLU A 14 6.49 -6.13 9.61
C GLU A 14 5.21 -5.66 8.95
N PRO A 15 5.27 -4.55 8.20
CA PRO A 15 4.10 -4.11 7.45
C PRO A 15 3.78 -5.07 6.32
N ASN A 16 2.49 -5.29 6.05
CA ASN A 16 2.03 -6.11 4.93
C ASN A 16 1.02 -5.39 4.04
N LEU A 17 0.71 -4.14 4.35
CA LEU A 17 -0.25 -3.34 3.60
C LEU A 17 0.22 -1.90 3.49
N VAL A 18 -0.05 -1.27 2.34
CA VAL A 18 0.17 0.17 2.14
C VAL A 18 -1.20 0.83 1.99
N GLY A 19 -1.46 1.86 2.79
CA GLY A 19 -2.70 2.62 2.70
C GLY A 19 -2.64 3.63 1.57
N LEU A 20 -3.74 3.79 0.85
CA LEU A 20 -3.81 4.62 -0.36
C LEU A 20 -4.68 5.86 -0.22
N GLN A 21 -5.55 5.90 0.78
CA GLN A 21 -6.47 7.02 0.92
C GLN A 21 -5.76 8.28 1.41
N HIS A 22 -6.23 9.41 0.89
CA HIS A 22 -5.76 10.71 1.32
C HIS A 22 -6.07 10.92 2.82
N PRO A 23 -5.19 11.59 3.58
CA PRO A 23 -5.45 11.85 5.00
C PRO A 23 -6.77 12.55 5.31
N ALA A 24 -7.30 13.34 4.36
CA ALA A 24 -8.59 13.98 4.53
C ALA A 24 -9.74 12.98 4.68
N LEU A 25 -9.53 11.70 4.28
CA LEU A 25 -10.53 10.64 4.40
C LEU A 25 -10.29 9.77 5.63
N SER A 26 -9.46 10.23 6.56
CA SER A 26 -9.08 9.45 7.74
C SER A 26 -10.23 9.17 8.69
N SER A 27 -11.33 9.93 8.60
CA SER A 27 -12.52 9.70 9.43
C SER A 27 -13.40 8.56 8.93
N LEU A 28 -13.18 8.05 7.71
CA LEU A 28 -13.97 6.95 7.18
C LEU A 28 -13.66 5.64 7.90
N PRO A 29 -14.65 4.75 8.06
CA PRO A 29 -14.43 3.49 8.78
C PRO A 29 -13.55 2.50 8.04
N THR A 30 -13.36 2.67 6.73
CA THR A 30 -12.52 1.77 5.92
C THR A 30 -11.37 2.51 5.29
N GLN A 31 -10.31 1.79 4.98
CA GLN A 31 -9.12 2.27 4.30
C GLN A 31 -8.87 1.41 3.07
N LEU A 32 -8.63 2.03 1.92
CA LEU A 32 -8.14 1.30 0.75
C LEU A 32 -6.68 0.95 0.96
N VAL A 33 -6.34 -0.31 0.75
CA VAL A 33 -4.98 -0.79 0.97
C VAL A 33 -4.53 -1.67 -0.19
N CYS A 34 -3.21 -1.72 -0.36
CA CYS A 34 -2.53 -2.54 -1.35
C CYS A 34 -1.63 -3.54 -0.61
N PRO A 35 -1.72 -4.84 -0.90
CA PRO A 35 -0.89 -5.80 -0.18
C PRO A 35 0.57 -5.77 -0.59
N LEU A 36 1.45 -6.02 0.39
CA LEU A 36 2.87 -6.25 0.18
C LEU A 36 3.12 -7.75 0.19
N ARG A 37 3.81 -8.24 -0.84
CA ARG A 37 4.10 -9.66 -0.99
C ARG A 37 5.59 -9.85 -1.27
N SER A 38 6.10 -11.04 -1.01
CA SER A 38 7.50 -11.37 -1.31
C SER A 38 7.62 -12.52 -2.31
N ASP A 39 6.50 -13.16 -2.63
CA ASP A 39 6.48 -14.42 -3.37
C ASP A 39 5.68 -14.37 -4.67
N ILE A 40 5.45 -13.18 -5.20
CA ILE A 40 4.68 -13.02 -6.44
C ILE A 40 5.55 -12.44 -7.55
N SER A 41 5.16 -12.74 -8.79
CA SER A 41 5.88 -12.26 -9.97
C SER A 41 5.66 -10.76 -10.20
N LEU A 42 6.68 -10.09 -10.71
CA LEU A 42 6.56 -8.69 -11.09
C LEU A 42 5.75 -8.54 -12.37
N THR A 43 4.88 -7.56 -12.40
CA THR A 43 4.10 -7.15 -13.57
C THR A 43 4.11 -5.63 -13.61
N PRO A 44 3.60 -4.99 -14.69
CA PRO A 44 3.52 -3.52 -14.71
C PRO A 44 2.74 -2.91 -13.56
N LEU A 45 1.80 -3.67 -12.96
CA LEU A 45 0.99 -3.21 -11.83
C LEU A 45 1.54 -3.67 -10.46
N ARG A 46 2.68 -4.36 -10.47
CA ARG A 46 3.31 -4.85 -9.24
C ARG A 46 4.71 -4.29 -9.16
N LYS A 47 4.95 -3.46 -8.16
CA LYS A 47 6.19 -2.70 -8.02
C LYS A 47 7.05 -3.25 -6.89
N LYS A 48 8.35 -3.34 -7.16
CA LYS A 48 9.31 -3.68 -6.11
C LYS A 48 9.60 -2.43 -5.29
N ILE A 49 9.49 -2.53 -3.97
CA ILE A 49 9.83 -1.43 -3.07
C ILE A 49 10.67 -1.95 -1.91
N LEU A 50 11.45 -1.04 -1.31
CA LEU A 50 12.28 -1.36 -0.15
C LEU A 50 11.66 -0.74 1.10
N ILE A 51 11.53 -1.56 2.15
CA ILE A 51 11.09 -1.11 3.46
C ILE A 51 12.08 -1.65 4.47
N ALA A 52 12.77 -0.77 5.19
CA ALA A 52 13.81 -1.14 6.16
C ALA A 52 14.83 -2.10 5.53
N ASP A 53 15.27 -1.79 4.29
CA ASP A 53 16.24 -2.54 3.52
C ASP A 53 15.78 -3.93 3.08
N LYS A 54 14.49 -4.23 3.26
CA LYS A 54 13.91 -5.49 2.83
C LYS A 54 13.05 -5.29 1.58
N GLU A 55 13.21 -6.13 0.57
CA GLU A 55 12.44 -6.04 -0.65
C GLU A 55 11.03 -6.60 -0.48
N HIS A 56 10.07 -5.86 -1.03
CA HIS A 56 8.66 -6.28 -1.09
C HIS A 56 8.15 -6.01 -2.49
N VAL A 57 7.13 -6.76 -2.90
CA VAL A 57 6.39 -6.47 -4.12
C VAL A 57 5.03 -5.90 -3.73
N LEU A 58 4.77 -4.68 -4.14
CA LEU A 58 3.48 -4.03 -3.90
C LEU A 58 2.53 -4.42 -5.03
N ALA A 59 1.46 -5.14 -4.67
CA ALA A 59 0.48 -5.63 -5.65
C ALA A 59 -0.60 -4.56 -5.87
N CYS A 60 -0.31 -3.61 -6.77
CA CYS A 60 -1.22 -2.51 -7.06
C CYS A 60 -2.51 -2.96 -7.73
N ASP A 61 -2.54 -4.18 -8.27
CA ASP A 61 -3.72 -4.76 -8.88
C ASP A 61 -4.66 -5.44 -7.86
N LEU A 62 -4.25 -5.52 -6.61
CA LEU A 62 -5.03 -6.20 -5.56
C LEU A 62 -5.52 -5.24 -4.48
N ILE A 63 -5.96 -4.07 -4.89
CA ILE A 63 -6.50 -3.06 -3.97
C ILE A 63 -7.80 -3.57 -3.35
N ARG A 64 -7.96 -3.36 -2.05
CA ARG A 64 -9.20 -3.72 -1.35
C ARG A 64 -9.45 -2.79 -0.17
N PRO A 65 -10.72 -2.61 0.23
CA PRO A 65 -11.03 -1.87 1.45
C PRO A 65 -10.89 -2.78 2.67
N ILE A 66 -10.32 -2.24 3.76
CA ILE A 66 -10.21 -2.95 5.03
C ILE A 66 -10.70 -2.00 6.12
N HIS A 67 -11.46 -2.52 7.07
CA HIS A 67 -11.93 -1.74 8.20
C HIS A 67 -10.72 -1.27 9.04
N ARG A 68 -10.73 0.01 9.43
CA ARG A 68 -9.59 0.61 10.14
C ARG A 68 -9.22 -0.12 11.43
N LYS A 69 -10.20 -0.72 12.11
CA LYS A 69 -9.95 -1.48 13.33
C LYS A 69 -9.10 -2.73 13.11
N ALA A 70 -9.03 -3.21 11.87
CA ALA A 70 -8.22 -4.36 11.52
C ALA A 70 -6.81 -3.97 11.07
N LEU A 71 -6.49 -2.67 11.08
CA LEU A 71 -5.22 -2.14 10.62
C LEU A 71 -4.41 -1.59 11.78
N ARG A 72 -3.18 -2.08 11.93
CA ARG A 72 -2.27 -1.58 12.96
C ARG A 72 -1.19 -0.72 12.27
N PRO A 73 -1.04 0.56 12.65
CA PRO A 73 -0.05 1.43 12.03
C PRO A 73 1.38 0.93 12.23
N MET A 74 2.18 0.97 11.17
CA MET A 74 3.56 0.49 11.17
C MET A 74 4.53 1.54 10.60
N GLY A 75 4.13 2.80 10.52
CA GLY A 75 4.96 3.87 9.98
C GLY A 75 4.50 4.35 8.62
N HIS A 76 5.41 4.94 7.87
CA HIS A 76 5.10 5.56 6.57
C HIS A 76 6.23 5.28 5.57
N LEU A 77 5.87 5.21 4.30
CA LEU A 77 6.85 5.19 3.23
C LEU A 77 7.46 6.58 3.05
N ASP A 78 8.65 6.63 2.44
CA ASP A 78 9.28 7.89 2.06
C ASP A 78 8.48 8.59 0.96
N PRO A 79 8.65 9.93 0.79
CA PRO A 79 7.88 10.68 -0.20
C PRO A 79 8.12 10.21 -1.64
N GLU A 80 9.36 9.84 -1.99
CA GLU A 80 9.68 9.40 -3.34
C GLU A 80 8.99 8.10 -3.70
N THR A 81 9.05 7.10 -2.83
CA THR A 81 8.38 5.81 -3.04
C THR A 81 6.87 6.00 -3.09
N SER A 82 6.32 6.85 -2.21
CA SER A 82 4.90 7.16 -2.20
C SER A 82 4.45 7.77 -3.53
N ALA A 83 5.24 8.69 -4.09
CA ALA A 83 4.93 9.32 -5.36
C ALA A 83 4.91 8.31 -6.51
N ARG A 84 5.87 7.37 -6.53
CA ARG A 84 5.90 6.33 -7.56
C ARG A 84 4.69 5.41 -7.49
N ILE A 85 4.25 5.07 -6.29
CA ILE A 85 3.06 4.24 -6.10
C ILE A 85 1.82 4.97 -6.60
N LEU A 86 1.65 6.24 -6.23
CA LEU A 86 0.51 7.03 -6.69
C LEU A 86 0.50 7.19 -8.20
N ALA A 87 1.67 7.38 -8.83
CA ALA A 87 1.77 7.46 -10.29
C ALA A 87 1.30 6.15 -10.94
N THR A 88 1.61 4.99 -10.35
CA THR A 88 1.16 3.70 -10.86
C THR A 88 -0.37 3.60 -10.82
N PHE A 89 -1.00 4.09 -9.75
CA PHE A 89 -2.46 4.09 -9.66
C PHE A 89 -3.10 5.00 -10.68
N LEU A 90 -2.50 6.15 -10.98
CA LEU A 90 -3.00 7.02 -12.04
C LEU A 90 -2.99 6.32 -13.40
N LEU A 91 -1.95 5.54 -13.68
CA LEU A 91 -1.90 4.75 -14.91
C LEU A 91 -3.00 3.71 -14.98
N ILE A 92 -3.33 3.07 -13.86
CA ILE A 92 -4.43 2.10 -13.80
C ILE A 92 -5.76 2.78 -14.11
N LEU A 93 -5.99 3.96 -13.55
CA LEU A 93 -7.23 4.71 -13.77
C LEU A 93 -7.35 5.21 -15.21
N ASP A 94 -6.22 5.50 -15.86
CA ASP A 94 -6.22 5.99 -17.25
C ASP A 94 -6.42 4.89 -18.28
N GLN A 95 -6.43 3.64 -17.88
CA GLN A 95 -6.60 2.49 -18.78
C GLN A 95 -8.03 2.09 -19.03
N ASP A 96 -8.96 2.89 -18.61
CA ASP A 96 -10.34 2.57 -18.66
C ASP A 96 -11.03 3.08 -19.87
N ASP A 97 -10.75 2.59 -20.96
CA ASP A 97 -11.44 2.96 -22.19
C ASP A 97 -12.55 1.99 -22.53
#